data_cb00682dafc093ecf6d94795bce6d31c
#
_entry.id   cb00682dafc093ecf6d94795bce6d31c
#
_cell.length_a   1.000
_cell.length_b   1.000
_cell.length_c   1.000
_cell.angle_alpha   90.00
_cell.angle_beta   90.00
_cell.angle_gamma   90.00
#
_symmetry.space_group_name_H-M   'P 1'
#
loop_
_entity.id
_entity.type
_entity.pdbx_description
1 polymer ?
#
loop_
_entity_poly.entity_id
_entity_poly.type
_entity_poly.pdbx_seq_one_letter_code
_entity_poly.pdbx_strand_id
1 'polypeptide(L)'
;MDSSWKILVVDDREDNLFAMESVLRPVGRPIVCARSGDEALKTVLRGGIAVILLDVLMPQMDGLEVVDYLKRLDHTRSLPVILVTGLGRDDDLAARAYHLGVADFLVKPVDQWAVRSKVRVLADLYVENQLLRRRLDSVGAPLPPLPTVPPQAHRPPWRSVRVTDDRH
;
A
#
# COMPACT_ATOMS: atom_id res chain seq x y z
N MET A 1 -19.19 12.18 11.02
CA MET A 1 -18.31 11.05 10.66
C MET A 1 -17.40 11.55 9.58
N ASP A 2 -16.11 11.61 9.86
CA ASP A 2 -15.14 12.26 8.99
C ASP A 2 -14.91 11.44 7.71
N SER A 3 -15.70 11.73 6.69
CA SER A 3 -15.62 11.15 5.33
C SER A 3 -14.41 11.64 4.53
N SER A 4 -13.43 12.24 5.18
CA SER A 4 -12.34 12.95 4.51
C SER A 4 -11.17 12.05 4.09
N TRP A 5 -11.11 10.81 4.58
CA TRP A 5 -10.02 9.89 4.26
C TRP A 5 -10.21 9.25 2.89
N LYS A 6 -9.23 9.44 2.03
CA LYS A 6 -9.25 9.11 0.60
C LYS A 6 -8.38 7.90 0.29
N ILE A 7 -8.68 7.23 -0.81
CA ILE A 7 -7.82 6.24 -1.45
C ILE A 7 -7.01 6.98 -2.52
N LEU A 8 -5.70 6.84 -2.51
CA LEU A 8 -4.84 7.35 -3.57
C LEU A 8 -4.49 6.21 -4.54
N VAL A 9 -4.74 6.43 -5.82
CA VAL A 9 -4.35 5.53 -6.91
C VAL A 9 -3.29 6.21 -7.75
N VAL A 10 -2.16 5.54 -7.95
CA VAL A 10 -1.00 6.09 -8.67
C VAL A 10 -0.61 5.17 -9.81
N ASP A 11 -0.69 5.67 -11.02
CA ASP A 11 -0.30 4.97 -12.25
C ASP A 11 -0.07 6.04 -13.34
N ASP A 12 0.97 5.92 -14.15
CA ASP A 12 1.27 6.90 -15.20
C ASP A 12 0.31 6.80 -16.41
N ARG A 13 -0.44 5.69 -16.50
CA ARG A 13 -1.42 5.44 -17.56
C ARG A 13 -2.84 5.79 -17.10
N GLU A 14 -3.46 6.69 -17.80
CA GLU A 14 -4.81 7.15 -17.53
C GLU A 14 -5.87 6.02 -17.59
N ASP A 15 -5.69 5.07 -18.53
CA ASP A 15 -6.56 3.89 -18.65
C ASP A 15 -6.54 3.02 -17.38
N ASN A 16 -5.36 2.83 -16.78
CA ASN A 16 -5.19 2.07 -15.55
C ASN A 16 -5.83 2.80 -14.37
N LEU A 17 -5.67 4.11 -14.27
CA LEU A 17 -6.31 4.94 -13.25
C LEU A 17 -7.83 4.82 -13.34
N PHE A 18 -8.39 4.97 -14.53
CA PHE A 18 -9.83 4.84 -14.74
C PHE A 18 -10.37 3.46 -14.37
N ALA A 19 -9.65 2.41 -14.80
CA ALA A 19 -10.02 1.02 -14.47
C ALA A 19 -9.99 0.78 -12.96
N MET A 20 -8.92 1.20 -12.29
CA MET A 20 -8.78 1.02 -10.84
C MET A 20 -9.80 1.85 -10.06
N GLU A 21 -10.06 3.07 -10.46
CA GLU A 21 -11.12 3.90 -9.88
C GLU A 21 -12.48 3.20 -9.97
N SER A 22 -12.81 2.64 -11.13
CA SER A 22 -14.06 1.89 -11.33
C SER A 22 -14.15 0.66 -10.42
N VAL A 23 -13.04 -0.06 -10.26
CA VAL A 23 -12.93 -1.21 -9.34
C VAL A 23 -13.15 -0.77 -7.90
N LEU A 24 -12.60 0.36 -7.48
CA LEU A 24 -12.62 0.80 -6.07
C LEU A 24 -13.86 1.59 -5.68
N ARG A 25 -14.64 2.09 -6.62
CA ARG A 25 -15.86 2.88 -6.35
C ARG A 25 -16.79 2.23 -5.30
N PRO A 26 -17.03 0.89 -5.30
CA PRO A 26 -17.87 0.23 -4.29
C PRO A 26 -17.29 0.23 -2.87
N VAL A 27 -16.03 0.63 -2.67
CA VAL A 27 -15.45 0.78 -1.33
C VAL A 27 -16.11 1.94 -0.56
N GLY A 28 -16.66 2.92 -1.29
CA GLY A 28 -17.42 4.03 -0.70
C GLY A 28 -16.55 5.14 -0.10
N ARG A 29 -15.25 5.18 -0.39
CA ARG A 29 -14.34 6.26 -0.02
C ARG A 29 -13.99 7.12 -1.23
N PRO A 30 -13.76 8.43 -1.05
CA PRO A 30 -13.28 9.27 -2.14
C PRO A 30 -11.95 8.74 -2.70
N ILE A 31 -11.80 8.79 -4.01
CA ILE A 31 -10.61 8.34 -4.73
C ILE A 31 -9.92 9.57 -5.30
N VAL A 32 -8.61 9.62 -5.16
CA VAL A 32 -7.74 10.62 -5.77
C VAL A 32 -6.74 9.89 -6.65
N CYS A 33 -6.51 10.38 -7.84
CA CYS A 33 -5.56 9.82 -8.78
C CYS A 33 -4.31 10.70 -8.87
N ALA A 34 -3.15 10.08 -9.02
CA ALA A 34 -1.88 10.73 -9.33
C ALA A 34 -1.21 10.00 -10.51
N ARG A 35 -0.56 10.74 -11.38
CA ARG A 35 0.04 10.21 -12.63
C ARG A 35 1.56 10.05 -12.55
N SER A 36 2.14 10.35 -11.40
CA SER A 36 3.58 10.23 -11.17
C SER A 36 3.89 10.06 -9.69
N GLY A 37 5.11 9.58 -9.39
CA GLY A 37 5.59 9.49 -8.01
C GLY A 37 5.64 10.85 -7.31
N ASP A 38 6.07 11.89 -8.02
CA ASP A 38 6.12 13.25 -7.48
C ASP A 38 4.72 13.80 -7.12
N GLU A 39 3.73 13.58 -7.98
CA GLU A 39 2.34 13.96 -7.71
C GLU A 39 1.76 13.16 -6.53
N ALA A 40 2.09 11.86 -6.45
CA ALA A 40 1.69 11.02 -5.34
C ALA A 40 2.25 11.54 -4.01
N LEU A 41 3.55 11.84 -3.94
CA LEU A 41 4.18 12.39 -2.74
C LEU A 41 3.55 13.72 -2.31
N LYS A 42 3.34 14.65 -3.26
CA LYS A 42 2.66 15.93 -3.00
C LYS A 42 1.24 15.72 -2.46
N THR A 43 0.52 14.74 -3.00
CA THR A 43 -0.84 14.43 -2.57
C THR A 43 -0.85 13.86 -1.14
N VAL A 44 0.06 12.96 -0.82
CA VAL A 44 0.20 12.39 0.53
C VAL A 44 0.57 13.47 1.55
N LEU A 45 1.48 14.38 1.22
CA LEU A 45 1.91 15.45 2.11
C LEU A 45 0.78 16.45 2.45
N ARG A 46 -0.21 16.59 1.58
CA ARG A 46 -1.43 17.37 1.88
C ARG A 46 -2.34 16.70 2.91
N GLY A 47 -2.12 15.41 3.19
CA GLY A 47 -2.86 14.63 4.17
C GLY A 47 -4.19 14.07 3.68
N GLY A 48 -4.86 13.34 4.56
CA GLY A 48 -6.18 12.77 4.29
C GLY A 48 -6.17 11.51 3.41
N ILE A 49 -5.02 10.85 3.24
CA ILE A 49 -4.91 9.58 2.53
C ILE A 49 -4.92 8.43 3.54
N ALA A 50 -5.77 7.42 3.31
CA ALA A 50 -5.90 6.25 4.16
C ALA A 50 -5.14 5.02 3.63
N VAL A 51 -4.98 4.91 2.32
CA VAL A 51 -4.28 3.81 1.65
C VAL A 51 -3.83 4.27 0.26
N ILE A 52 -2.72 3.72 -0.21
CA ILE A 52 -2.18 3.98 -1.55
C ILE A 52 -2.16 2.68 -2.35
N LEU A 53 -2.70 2.71 -3.57
CA LEU A 53 -2.41 1.74 -4.63
C LEU A 53 -1.43 2.38 -5.58
N LEU A 54 -0.28 1.76 -5.77
CA LEU A 54 0.85 2.37 -6.45
C LEU A 54 1.42 1.42 -7.49
N ASP A 55 1.39 1.83 -8.74
CA ASP A 55 2.10 1.09 -9.78
C ASP A 55 3.60 1.13 -9.57
N VAL A 56 4.26 -0.01 -9.81
CA VAL A 56 5.72 -0.10 -9.66
C VAL A 56 6.43 0.61 -10.81
N LEU A 57 5.94 0.38 -12.04
CA LEU A 57 6.59 0.84 -13.26
C LEU A 57 6.06 2.21 -13.68
N MET A 58 6.75 3.25 -13.29
CA MET A 58 6.46 4.61 -13.73
C MET A 58 7.74 5.30 -14.20
N PRO A 59 7.64 6.25 -15.17
CA PRO A 59 8.77 7.05 -15.59
C PRO A 59 9.31 7.94 -14.46
N GLN A 60 10.59 8.22 -14.49
CA GLN A 60 11.31 9.14 -13.60
C GLN A 60 11.46 8.66 -12.16
N MET A 61 10.37 8.34 -11.48
CA MET A 61 10.36 7.82 -10.11
C MET A 61 9.48 6.57 -10.08
N ASP A 62 10.07 5.42 -9.79
CA ASP A 62 9.34 4.16 -9.69
C ASP A 62 8.57 4.03 -8.36
N GLY A 63 7.68 3.05 -8.29
CA GLY A 63 6.86 2.84 -7.10
C GLY A 63 7.67 2.48 -5.85
N LEU A 64 8.81 1.79 -5.98
CA LEU A 64 9.67 1.47 -4.84
C LEU A 64 10.36 2.71 -4.28
N GLU A 65 10.77 3.63 -5.14
CA GLU A 65 11.34 4.92 -4.72
C GLU A 65 10.30 5.75 -3.96
N VAL A 66 9.06 5.79 -4.44
CA VAL A 66 7.95 6.47 -3.71
C VAL A 66 7.76 5.84 -2.33
N VAL A 67 7.74 4.51 -2.23
CA VAL A 67 7.63 3.81 -0.92
C VAL A 67 8.78 4.18 -0.01
N ASP A 68 10.02 4.15 -0.50
CA ASP A 68 11.20 4.49 0.30
C ASP A 68 11.10 5.90 0.88
N TYR A 69 10.68 6.88 0.09
CA TYR A 69 10.43 8.25 0.57
C TYR A 69 9.36 8.28 1.67
N LEU A 70 8.22 7.62 1.46
CA LEU A 70 7.13 7.61 2.43
C LEU A 70 7.53 6.93 3.74
N LYS A 71 8.35 5.89 3.70
CA LYS A 71 8.76 5.12 4.89
C LYS A 71 9.83 5.83 5.73
N ARG A 72 10.57 6.77 5.15
CA ARG A 72 11.57 7.60 5.86
C ARG A 72 10.94 8.70 6.72
N LEU A 73 9.72 9.13 6.43
CA LEU A 73 9.05 10.22 7.13
C LEU A 73 8.13 9.67 8.23
N ASP A 74 8.28 10.15 9.46
CA ASP A 74 7.53 9.67 10.61
C ASP A 74 6.01 9.73 10.46
N HIS A 75 5.51 10.78 9.80
CA HIS A 75 4.08 10.99 9.65
C HIS A 75 3.45 10.19 8.49
N THR A 76 4.25 9.64 7.57
CA THR A 76 3.76 8.83 6.44
C THR A 76 4.19 7.37 6.49
N ARG A 77 5.19 7.01 7.32
CA ARG A 77 5.71 5.64 7.37
C ARG A 77 4.68 4.57 7.71
N SER A 78 3.63 4.92 8.47
CA SER A 78 2.55 4.01 8.83
C SER A 78 1.43 3.93 7.77
N LEU A 79 1.46 4.79 6.74
CA LEU A 79 0.48 4.77 5.67
C LEU A 79 0.61 3.47 4.88
N PRO A 80 -0.47 2.68 4.75
CA PRO A 80 -0.42 1.42 4.01
C PRO A 80 -0.30 1.67 2.51
N VAL A 81 0.65 0.98 1.90
CA VAL A 81 0.90 1.00 0.46
C VAL A 81 0.72 -0.41 -0.10
N ILE A 82 -0.09 -0.55 -1.12
CA ILE A 82 -0.22 -1.74 -1.95
C ILE A 82 0.48 -1.45 -3.27
N LEU A 83 1.56 -2.18 -3.55
CA LEU A 83 2.20 -2.10 -4.86
C LEU A 83 1.47 -2.98 -5.87
N VAL A 84 1.33 -2.48 -7.09
CA VAL A 84 0.71 -3.17 -8.20
C VAL A 84 1.68 -3.21 -9.38
N THR A 85 1.87 -4.35 -10.00
CA THR A 85 2.82 -4.49 -11.12
C THR A 85 2.27 -5.34 -12.26
N GLY A 86 2.62 -4.97 -13.49
CA GLY A 86 2.38 -5.76 -14.70
C GLY A 86 3.52 -6.69 -15.10
N LEU A 87 4.65 -6.69 -14.38
CA LEU A 87 5.87 -7.46 -14.72
C LEU A 87 5.76 -8.97 -14.44
N GLY A 88 4.60 -9.47 -14.03
CA GLY A 88 4.46 -10.87 -13.62
C GLY A 88 5.02 -11.11 -12.21
N ARG A 89 5.29 -12.38 -11.88
CA ARG A 89 5.91 -12.74 -10.59
C ARG A 89 7.40 -12.53 -10.66
N ASP A 90 7.85 -11.47 -10.02
CA ASP A 90 9.26 -11.21 -9.76
C ASP A 90 9.48 -11.31 -8.25
N ASP A 91 10.08 -12.43 -7.82
CA ASP A 91 10.29 -12.72 -6.40
C ASP A 91 11.27 -11.73 -5.76
N ASP A 92 12.24 -11.22 -6.51
CA ASP A 92 13.21 -10.23 -6.02
C ASP A 92 12.54 -8.86 -5.83
N LEU A 93 11.70 -8.46 -6.76
CA LEU A 93 10.92 -7.24 -6.66
C LEU A 93 9.94 -7.30 -5.47
N ALA A 94 9.24 -8.42 -5.31
CA ALA A 94 8.34 -8.64 -4.19
C ALA A 94 9.09 -8.63 -2.85
N ALA A 95 10.25 -9.29 -2.77
CA ALA A 95 11.08 -9.30 -1.57
C ALA A 95 11.55 -7.89 -1.19
N ARG A 96 11.99 -7.08 -2.16
CA ARG A 96 12.36 -5.67 -1.95
C ARG A 96 11.19 -4.84 -1.46
N ALA A 97 10.01 -5.02 -2.06
CA ALA A 97 8.80 -4.33 -1.67
C ALA A 97 8.43 -4.61 -0.21
N TYR A 98 8.40 -5.88 0.19
CA TYR A 98 8.12 -6.25 1.58
C TYR A 98 9.21 -5.78 2.55
N HIS A 99 10.47 -5.77 2.14
CA HIS A 99 11.55 -5.22 2.96
C HIS A 99 11.38 -3.71 3.21
N LEU A 100 10.86 -2.97 2.25
CA LEU A 100 10.50 -1.56 2.40
C LEU A 100 9.26 -1.34 3.28
N GLY A 101 8.53 -2.41 3.64
CA GLY A 101 7.36 -2.32 4.52
C GLY A 101 6.07 -1.96 3.79
N VAL A 102 5.89 -2.41 2.54
CA VAL A 102 4.58 -2.33 1.88
C VAL A 102 3.59 -3.26 2.56
N ALA A 103 2.31 -2.89 2.53
CA ALA A 103 1.25 -3.70 3.12
C ALA A 103 0.94 -4.93 2.26
N ASP A 104 1.04 -4.79 0.94
CA ASP A 104 0.81 -5.88 0.00
C ASP A 104 1.48 -5.61 -1.35
N PHE A 105 1.63 -6.68 -2.15
CA PHE A 105 2.18 -6.66 -3.49
C PHE A 105 1.30 -7.48 -4.42
N LEU A 106 0.73 -6.84 -5.44
CA LEU A 106 -0.22 -7.44 -6.36
C LEU A 106 0.32 -7.46 -7.79
N VAL A 107 0.04 -8.54 -8.50
CA VAL A 107 0.40 -8.71 -9.91
C VAL A 107 -0.85 -8.54 -10.78
N LYS A 108 -0.75 -7.72 -11.83
CA LYS A 108 -1.82 -7.55 -12.83
C LYS A 108 -1.95 -8.83 -13.71
N PRO A 109 -3.16 -9.24 -14.08
CA PRO A 109 -4.46 -8.66 -13.75
C PRO A 109 -4.87 -8.93 -12.31
N VAL A 110 -5.32 -7.88 -11.61
CA VAL A 110 -5.71 -7.98 -10.20
C VAL A 110 -7.16 -8.50 -10.06
N ASP A 111 -7.38 -9.36 -9.09
CA ASP A 111 -8.73 -9.76 -8.70
C ASP A 111 -9.46 -8.58 -8.02
N GLN A 112 -10.59 -8.18 -8.59
CA GLN A 112 -11.33 -7.02 -8.15
C GLN A 112 -11.86 -7.14 -6.71
N TRP A 113 -12.31 -8.35 -6.31
CA TRP A 113 -12.79 -8.60 -4.95
C TRP A 113 -11.66 -8.55 -3.94
N ALA A 114 -10.53 -9.15 -4.28
CA ALA A 114 -9.34 -9.13 -3.44
C ALA A 114 -8.84 -7.70 -3.22
N VAL A 115 -8.74 -6.89 -4.28
CA VAL A 115 -8.31 -5.49 -4.19
C VAL A 115 -9.26 -4.67 -3.30
N ARG A 116 -10.56 -4.76 -3.54
CA ARG A 116 -11.57 -4.05 -2.74
C ARG A 116 -11.49 -4.41 -1.26
N SER A 117 -11.38 -5.71 -0.97
CA SER A 117 -11.28 -6.21 0.41
C SER A 117 -10.03 -5.69 1.10
N LYS A 118 -8.87 -5.81 0.46
CA LYS A 118 -7.57 -5.35 0.99
C LYS A 118 -7.57 -3.84 1.24
N VAL A 119 -8.03 -3.06 0.27
CA VAL A 119 -8.10 -1.60 0.38
C VAL A 119 -9.01 -1.18 1.52
N ARG A 120 -10.19 -1.80 1.63
CA ARG A 120 -11.13 -1.50 2.71
C ARG A 120 -10.52 -1.77 4.08
N VAL A 121 -10.01 -2.98 4.29
CA VAL A 121 -9.43 -3.39 5.58
C VAL A 121 -8.26 -2.49 5.97
N LEU A 122 -7.33 -2.24 5.04
CA LEU A 122 -6.16 -1.42 5.32
C LEU A 122 -6.52 0.04 5.59
N ALA A 123 -7.46 0.60 4.81
CA ALA A 123 -7.92 1.96 5.01
C ALA A 123 -8.63 2.12 6.37
N ASP A 124 -9.50 1.19 6.74
CA ASP A 124 -10.24 1.23 7.99
C ASP A 124 -9.29 1.12 9.20
N LEU A 125 -8.35 0.18 9.17
CA LEU A 125 -7.34 0.02 10.22
C LEU A 125 -6.45 1.26 10.36
N TYR A 126 -6.04 1.86 9.24
CA TYR A 126 -5.23 3.07 9.27
C TYR A 126 -5.98 4.25 9.89
N VAL A 127 -7.22 4.47 9.46
CA VAL A 127 -8.07 5.55 9.97
C VAL A 127 -8.34 5.38 11.46
N GLU A 128 -8.69 4.17 11.89
CA GLU A 128 -8.90 3.87 13.31
C GLU A 128 -7.63 4.15 14.13
N ASN A 129 -6.49 3.71 13.67
CA ASN A 129 -5.21 3.97 14.32
C ASN A 129 -4.90 5.47 14.41
N GLN A 130 -5.16 6.24 13.35
CA GLN A 130 -4.97 7.70 13.38
C GLN A 130 -5.90 8.40 14.38
N LEU A 131 -7.15 7.94 14.48
CA LEU A 131 -8.10 8.48 15.45
C LEU A 131 -7.68 8.17 16.90
N LEU A 132 -7.21 6.95 17.16
CA LEU A 132 -6.69 6.56 18.47
C LEU A 132 -5.47 7.38 18.87
N ARG A 133 -4.52 7.59 17.95
CA ARG A 133 -3.34 8.44 18.19
C ARG A 133 -3.73 9.86 18.56
N ARG A 134 -4.64 10.49 17.80
CA ARG A 134 -5.13 11.84 18.10
C ARG A 134 -5.78 11.92 19.48
N ARG A 135 -6.54 10.89 19.89
CA ARG A 135 -7.12 10.84 21.24
C ARG A 135 -6.06 10.75 22.34
N LEU A 136 -5.04 9.92 22.15
CA LEU A 136 -3.94 9.79 23.10
C LEU A 136 -3.16 11.09 23.24
N ASP A 137 -2.86 11.77 22.13
CA ASP A 137 -2.19 13.07 22.13
C ASP A 137 -3.01 14.13 22.88
N SER A 138 -4.34 14.10 22.75
CA SER A 138 -5.23 15.03 23.45
C SER A 138 -5.31 14.80 24.97
N VAL A 139 -4.98 13.59 25.44
CA VAL A 139 -4.98 13.21 26.87
C VAL A 139 -3.59 13.39 27.49
N GLY A 140 -2.57 13.76 26.70
CA GLY A 140 -1.19 13.97 27.18
C GLY A 140 -0.45 12.69 27.59
N ALA A 141 -0.95 11.52 27.18
CA ALA A 141 -0.27 10.25 27.42
C ALA A 141 0.83 10.01 26.35
N PRO A 142 2.09 9.69 26.74
CA PRO A 142 3.11 9.34 25.77
C PRO A 142 2.69 8.07 25.02
N LEU A 143 2.78 8.10 23.69
CA LEU A 143 2.55 6.91 22.87
C LEU A 143 3.58 5.83 23.23
N PRO A 144 3.16 4.57 23.40
CA PRO A 144 4.12 3.49 23.49
C PRO A 144 4.94 3.42 22.19
N PRO A 145 6.24 3.11 22.26
CA PRO A 145 7.05 2.95 21.07
C PRO A 145 6.40 1.89 20.17
N LEU A 146 6.37 2.17 18.86
CA LEU A 146 5.90 1.17 17.91
C LEU A 146 6.72 -0.10 18.10
N PRO A 147 6.09 -1.28 18.10
CA PRO A 147 6.82 -2.52 18.13
C PRO A 147 7.81 -2.52 16.96
N THR A 148 9.10 -2.52 17.30
CA THR A 148 10.13 -2.77 16.31
C THR A 148 9.98 -4.23 15.89
N VAL A 149 9.41 -4.43 14.72
CA VAL A 149 9.43 -5.77 14.10
C VAL A 149 10.91 -6.03 13.79
N PRO A 150 11.56 -6.99 14.46
CA PRO A 150 12.91 -7.35 14.10
C PRO A 150 12.89 -7.79 12.62
N PRO A 151 13.95 -7.55 11.85
CA PRO A 151 14.04 -8.05 10.50
C PRO A 151 13.99 -9.57 10.56
N GLN A 152 12.79 -10.11 10.49
CA GLN A 152 12.60 -11.54 10.36
C GLN A 152 12.98 -11.87 8.92
N ALA A 153 13.97 -12.74 8.76
CA ALA A 153 14.21 -13.44 7.51
C ALA A 153 12.93 -14.24 7.20
N HIS A 154 11.94 -13.61 6.59
CA HIS A 154 10.72 -14.27 6.16
C HIS A 154 11.07 -15.22 5.01
N ARG A 155 11.32 -16.47 5.37
CA ARG A 155 11.05 -17.56 4.44
C ARG A 155 9.52 -17.63 4.32
N PRO A 156 8.97 -17.30 3.15
CA PRO A 156 7.53 -17.40 2.96
C PRO A 156 7.08 -18.87 3.19
N PRO A 157 6.00 -19.10 3.92
CA PRO A 157 5.58 -20.44 4.34
C PRO A 157 5.24 -21.40 3.17
N TRP A 158 5.13 -20.88 1.94
CA TRP A 158 4.83 -21.69 0.74
C TRP A 158 6.06 -22.30 0.04
N ARG A 159 7.30 -22.05 0.51
CA ARG A 159 8.50 -22.72 -0.05
C ARG A 159 8.67 -24.19 0.34
N SER A 160 7.79 -24.76 1.14
CA SER A 160 7.89 -26.16 1.60
C SER A 160 7.04 -27.17 0.82
N VAL A 161 6.35 -26.76 -0.26
CA VAL A 161 5.69 -27.73 -1.13
C VAL A 161 6.72 -28.28 -2.09
N ARG A 162 7.36 -29.39 -1.72
CA ARG A 162 8.09 -30.22 -2.69
C ARG A 162 7.04 -30.83 -3.62
N VAL A 163 7.08 -30.42 -4.87
CA VAL A 163 6.45 -31.20 -5.93
C VAL A 163 7.28 -32.47 -6.07
N THR A 164 6.79 -33.55 -5.53
CA THR A 164 7.34 -34.88 -5.86
C THR A 164 6.93 -35.15 -7.30
N ASP A 165 7.92 -35.08 -8.19
CA ASP A 165 7.79 -35.52 -9.58
C ASP A 165 7.78 -37.08 -9.56
N ASP A 166 6.60 -37.66 -9.55
CA ASP A 166 6.41 -39.11 -9.73
C ASP A 166 6.27 -39.35 -11.22
N ARG A 167 7.42 -39.54 -11.87
CA ARG A 167 7.47 -40.20 -13.16
C ARG A 167 7.84 -41.69 -12.95
N HIS A 168 6.87 -42.52 -13.14
CA HIS A 168 7.04 -43.88 -13.65
C HIS A 168 5.99 -44.15 -14.70
#